data_4bef795710a073d07245d8a6af82a3f3
#
_entry.id   4bef795710a073d07245d8a6af82a3f3
#
_cell.length_a   1.000
_cell.length_b   1.000
_cell.length_c   1.000
_cell.angle_alpha   90.00
_cell.angle_beta   90.00
_cell.angle_gamma   90.00
#
_symmetry.space_group_name_H-M   'P 1'
#
loop_
_entity.id
_entity.type
_entity.pdbx_description
1 polymer ?
#
loop_
_entity_poly.entity_id
_entity_poly.type
_entity_poly.pdbx_seq_one_letter_code
_entity_poly.pdbx_strand_id
1 'polypeptide(L)'
;MTDLLAPANEAPTQLTSANPADWPVAPGWQPLVGEFFGGPVGQKLLAFLQSRMDADASIFPPRPLRALELTPPDAVRVVILGQDPYHGRGQAEGLAFSVAPGVRLPPSLQNIFKEMQRDLGVPFPPFPNPGGSLVKWAQNGVLLLNTCLTVEEGQAASHAGKGWELLTDAVIRHVAEGDRPVVFMLWGSHAQSKRAFIP
;
A
#
# COMPACT_ATOMS: atom_id res chain seq x y z
N MET A 1 0.60 22.08 40.75
CA MET A 1 -0.26 21.95 39.58
C MET A 1 0.57 21.26 38.51
N THR A 2 0.48 19.95 38.44
CA THR A 2 1.24 19.13 37.49
C THR A 2 0.31 18.86 36.31
N ASP A 3 0.59 19.55 35.21
CA ASP A 3 -0.15 19.40 33.95
C ASP A 3 0.18 18.02 33.39
N LEU A 4 -0.73 17.07 33.56
CA LEU A 4 -0.70 15.76 32.93
C LEU A 4 -1.07 15.95 31.47
N LEU A 5 -0.07 16.19 30.62
CA LEU A 5 -0.19 16.06 29.18
C LEU A 5 -0.71 14.63 28.90
N ALA A 6 -1.97 14.53 28.46
CA ALA A 6 -2.50 13.29 27.94
C ALA A 6 -1.57 12.78 26.83
N PRO A 7 -1.26 11.47 26.76
CA PRO A 7 -0.41 10.93 25.70
C PRO A 7 -1.04 11.30 24.36
N ALA A 8 -0.27 11.93 23.48
CA ALA A 8 -0.67 12.17 22.11
C ALA A 8 -1.15 10.83 21.54
N ASN A 9 -2.36 10.80 21.00
CA ASN A 9 -2.97 9.60 20.44
C ASN A 9 -2.10 9.19 19.25
N GLU A 10 -1.11 8.31 19.49
CA GLU A 10 -0.22 7.83 18.44
C GLU A 10 -1.08 7.12 17.38
N ALA A 11 -0.88 7.48 16.11
CA ALA A 11 -1.60 6.85 15.02
C ALA A 11 -1.35 5.32 15.04
N PRO A 12 -2.39 4.50 14.78
CA PRO A 12 -2.25 3.06 14.84
C PRO A 12 -1.16 2.58 13.88
N THR A 13 -0.31 1.66 14.35
CA THR A 13 0.77 1.05 13.56
C THR A 13 0.37 -0.27 12.91
N GLN A 14 -0.80 -0.82 13.30
CA GLN A 14 -1.36 -2.06 12.79
C GLN A 14 -2.85 -1.90 12.46
N LEU A 15 -3.39 -2.83 11.71
CA LEU A 15 -4.82 -2.90 11.36
C LEU A 15 -5.66 -3.05 12.64
N THR A 16 -6.66 -2.17 12.80
CA THR A 16 -7.54 -2.15 13.97
C THR A 16 -8.98 -2.54 13.66
N SER A 17 -9.33 -2.67 12.37
CA SER A 17 -10.66 -3.04 11.91
C SER A 17 -10.58 -3.78 10.58
N ALA A 18 -11.38 -4.85 10.44
CA ALA A 18 -11.58 -5.54 9.17
C ALA A 18 -12.83 -5.01 8.41
N ASN A 19 -13.36 -3.86 8.81
CA ASN A 19 -14.48 -3.23 8.14
C ASN A 19 -13.99 -2.29 7.03
N PRO A 20 -14.35 -2.51 5.73
CA PRO A 20 -13.93 -1.63 4.63
C PRO A 20 -14.40 -0.18 4.77
N ALA A 21 -15.46 0.09 5.53
CA ALA A 21 -15.93 1.45 5.80
C ALA A 21 -14.90 2.30 6.58
N ASP A 22 -13.99 1.64 7.31
CA ASP A 22 -12.90 2.30 8.06
C ASP A 22 -11.64 2.52 7.20
N TRP A 23 -11.67 2.11 5.93
CA TRP A 23 -10.55 2.23 4.98
C TRP A 23 -10.89 3.24 3.87
N PRO A 24 -10.58 4.52 4.07
CA PRO A 24 -10.92 5.53 3.09
C PRO A 24 -10.25 5.29 1.74
N VAL A 25 -10.96 5.60 0.66
CA VAL A 25 -10.47 5.62 -0.71
C VAL A 25 -10.95 6.90 -1.41
N ALA A 26 -10.24 7.34 -2.42
CA ALA A 26 -10.70 8.46 -3.26
C ALA A 26 -12.05 8.12 -3.94
N PRO A 27 -12.94 9.09 -4.13
CA PRO A 27 -14.30 8.86 -4.63
C PRO A 27 -14.37 8.03 -5.91
N GLY A 28 -13.42 8.24 -6.84
CA GLY A 28 -13.36 7.49 -8.09
C GLY A 28 -13.10 5.98 -7.95
N TRP A 29 -12.54 5.53 -6.82
CA TRP A 29 -12.33 4.12 -6.53
C TRP A 29 -13.51 3.45 -5.81
N GLN A 30 -14.43 4.22 -5.24
CA GLN A 30 -15.53 3.68 -4.42
C GLN A 30 -16.37 2.62 -5.15
N PRO A 31 -16.76 2.78 -6.43
CA PRO A 31 -17.54 1.76 -7.12
C PRO A 31 -16.81 0.41 -7.20
N LEU A 32 -15.53 0.43 -7.62
CA LEU A 32 -14.71 -0.78 -7.78
C LEU A 32 -14.47 -1.47 -6.43
N VAL A 33 -14.11 -0.69 -5.40
CA VAL A 33 -13.85 -1.21 -4.04
C VAL A 33 -15.13 -1.72 -3.41
N GLY A 34 -16.26 -1.02 -3.59
CA GLY A 34 -17.57 -1.43 -3.09
C GLY A 34 -18.06 -2.73 -3.73
N GLU A 35 -17.91 -2.88 -5.05
CA GLU A 35 -18.23 -4.11 -5.77
C GLU A 35 -17.40 -5.29 -5.27
N PHE A 36 -16.08 -5.10 -5.10
CA PHE A 36 -15.20 -6.15 -4.60
C PHE A 36 -15.61 -6.62 -3.19
N PHE A 37 -15.76 -5.71 -2.23
CA PHE A 37 -16.11 -6.09 -0.86
C PHE A 37 -17.57 -6.53 -0.70
N GLY A 38 -18.47 -6.14 -1.60
CA GLY A 38 -19.83 -6.69 -1.70
C GLY A 38 -19.87 -8.11 -2.27
N GLY A 39 -18.83 -8.53 -2.98
CA GLY A 39 -18.73 -9.84 -3.61
C GLY A 39 -18.21 -10.94 -2.65
N PRO A 40 -18.35 -12.22 -3.08
CA PRO A 40 -18.04 -13.37 -2.22
C PRO A 40 -16.56 -13.47 -1.82
N VAL A 41 -15.64 -13.03 -2.69
CA VAL A 41 -14.20 -13.06 -2.40
C VAL A 41 -13.83 -11.98 -1.39
N GLY A 42 -14.36 -10.76 -1.55
CA GLY A 42 -14.18 -9.68 -0.59
C GLY A 42 -14.72 -10.05 0.79
N GLN A 43 -15.91 -10.65 0.87
CA GLN A 43 -16.48 -11.12 2.13
C GLN A 43 -15.64 -12.20 2.82
N LYS A 44 -15.09 -13.16 2.05
CA LYS A 44 -14.17 -14.18 2.58
C LYS A 44 -12.86 -13.57 3.10
N LEU A 45 -12.33 -12.58 2.39
CA LEU A 45 -11.14 -11.85 2.82
C LEU A 45 -11.39 -11.11 4.13
N LEU A 46 -12.51 -10.40 4.27
CA LEU A 46 -12.86 -9.70 5.51
C LEU A 46 -13.03 -10.67 6.69
N ALA A 47 -13.72 -11.79 6.47
CA ALA A 47 -13.86 -12.83 7.48
C ALA A 47 -12.51 -13.44 7.89
N PHE A 48 -11.60 -13.64 6.91
CA PHE A 48 -10.23 -14.08 7.19
C PHE A 48 -9.48 -13.06 8.05
N LEU A 49 -9.46 -11.77 7.66
CA LEU A 49 -8.79 -10.72 8.43
C LEU A 49 -9.35 -10.64 9.86
N GLN A 50 -10.66 -10.64 10.00
CA GLN A 50 -11.31 -10.64 11.32
C GLN A 50 -10.87 -11.84 12.16
N SER A 51 -10.88 -13.05 11.60
CA SER A 51 -10.46 -14.26 12.33
C SER A 51 -9.00 -14.20 12.80
N ARG A 52 -8.11 -13.54 12.03
CA ARG A 52 -6.72 -13.36 12.43
C ARG A 52 -6.58 -12.32 13.55
N MET A 53 -7.34 -11.23 13.46
CA MET A 53 -7.40 -10.22 14.53
C MET A 53 -7.97 -10.81 15.84
N ASP A 54 -9.01 -11.63 15.76
CA ASP A 54 -9.59 -12.32 16.92
C ASP A 54 -8.60 -13.33 17.56
N ALA A 55 -7.62 -13.79 16.78
CA ALA A 55 -6.51 -14.62 17.25
C ALA A 55 -5.27 -13.81 17.67
N ASP A 56 -5.43 -12.51 17.95
CA ASP A 56 -4.39 -11.56 18.37
C ASP A 56 -3.22 -11.40 17.36
N ALA A 57 -3.44 -11.71 16.08
CA ALA A 57 -2.42 -11.47 15.06
C ALA A 57 -2.22 -9.97 14.81
N SER A 58 -0.97 -9.50 14.84
CA SER A 58 -0.63 -8.14 14.41
C SER A 58 -0.59 -8.09 12.87
N ILE A 59 -1.49 -7.33 12.26
CA ILE A 59 -1.64 -7.20 10.81
C ILE A 59 -1.22 -5.80 10.37
N PHE A 60 -0.41 -5.72 9.32
CA PHE A 60 0.07 -4.48 8.72
C PHE A 60 -0.39 -4.35 7.27
N PRO A 61 -0.50 -3.13 6.75
CA PRO A 61 -0.43 -1.82 7.41
C PRO A 61 -1.74 -1.46 8.13
N PRO A 62 -1.77 -0.37 8.92
CA PRO A 62 -3.00 0.13 9.55
C PRO A 62 -4.05 0.59 8.54
N ARG A 63 -3.64 0.99 7.34
CA ARG A 63 -4.49 1.53 6.26
C ARG A 63 -4.21 0.77 4.95
N PRO A 64 -4.85 -0.40 4.72
CA PRO A 64 -4.53 -1.26 3.57
C PRO A 64 -4.85 -0.63 2.21
N LEU A 65 -5.85 0.27 2.13
CA LEU A 65 -6.24 0.94 0.89
C LEU A 65 -5.61 2.34 0.70
N ARG A 66 -4.56 2.68 1.43
CA ARG A 66 -3.96 4.02 1.41
C ARG A 66 -3.45 4.45 0.03
N ALA A 67 -3.00 3.54 -0.80
CA ALA A 67 -2.63 3.85 -2.17
C ALA A 67 -3.82 4.38 -2.98
N LEU A 68 -5.00 3.79 -2.79
CA LEU A 68 -6.23 4.22 -3.45
C LEU A 68 -6.83 5.48 -2.82
N GLU A 69 -6.51 5.77 -1.55
CA GLU A 69 -6.91 7.00 -0.90
C GLU A 69 -6.12 8.21 -1.42
N LEU A 70 -4.80 8.07 -1.55
CA LEU A 70 -3.91 9.18 -1.90
C LEU A 70 -3.80 9.43 -3.40
N THR A 71 -4.08 8.43 -4.24
CA THR A 71 -3.96 8.54 -5.70
C THR A 71 -5.31 8.22 -6.35
N PRO A 72 -6.15 9.23 -6.62
CA PRO A 72 -7.42 9.04 -7.35
C PRO A 72 -7.19 8.46 -8.74
N PRO A 73 -8.15 7.69 -9.32
CA PRO A 73 -7.94 7.02 -10.61
C PRO A 73 -7.65 8.01 -11.75
N ASP A 74 -8.26 9.17 -11.70
CA ASP A 74 -8.06 10.26 -12.67
C ASP A 74 -6.74 11.02 -12.49
N ALA A 75 -6.04 10.86 -11.38
CA ALA A 75 -4.73 11.44 -11.12
C ALA A 75 -3.56 10.47 -11.41
N VAL A 76 -3.82 9.17 -11.67
CA VAL A 76 -2.76 8.19 -11.90
C VAL A 76 -1.97 8.53 -13.17
N ARG A 77 -0.67 8.64 -13.05
CA ARG A 77 0.30 8.86 -14.12
C ARG A 77 1.33 7.74 -14.23
N VAL A 78 1.67 7.15 -13.09
CA VAL A 78 2.62 6.03 -12.98
C VAL A 78 2.04 5.01 -12.03
N VAL A 79 2.15 3.73 -12.35
CA VAL A 79 1.87 2.62 -11.45
C VAL A 79 3.17 1.90 -11.13
N ILE A 80 3.48 1.74 -9.85
CA ILE A 80 4.61 0.92 -9.38
C ILE A 80 4.05 -0.22 -8.56
N LEU A 81 4.31 -1.47 -8.99
CA LEU A 81 3.78 -2.65 -8.32
C LEU A 81 4.80 -3.25 -7.36
N GLY A 82 4.39 -3.39 -6.10
CA GLY A 82 5.07 -4.20 -5.09
C GLY A 82 4.39 -5.56 -4.91
N GLN A 83 4.95 -6.43 -4.08
CA GLN A 83 4.40 -7.74 -3.78
C GLN A 83 3.42 -7.67 -2.60
N ASP A 84 3.93 -7.47 -1.40
CA ASP A 84 3.22 -7.38 -0.14
C ASP A 84 3.84 -6.29 0.76
N PRO A 85 3.14 -5.85 1.82
CA PRO A 85 3.68 -4.85 2.74
C PRO A 85 4.90 -5.36 3.51
N TYR A 86 5.73 -4.45 4.01
CA TYR A 86 6.75 -4.79 4.99
C TYR A 86 6.09 -5.36 6.26
N HIS A 87 6.64 -6.46 6.77
CA HIS A 87 6.06 -7.22 7.89
C HIS A 87 6.68 -6.89 9.27
N GLY A 88 7.54 -5.88 9.34
CA GLY A 88 8.06 -5.37 10.61
C GLY A 88 7.13 -4.31 11.20
N ARG A 89 7.01 -4.32 12.52
CA ARG A 89 6.17 -3.36 13.26
C ARG A 89 6.50 -1.91 12.91
N GLY A 90 5.48 -1.13 12.57
CA GLY A 90 5.61 0.29 12.25
C GLY A 90 6.31 0.61 10.92
N GLN A 91 6.65 -0.39 10.10
CA GLN A 91 7.31 -0.16 8.81
C GLN A 91 6.33 0.23 7.71
N ALA A 92 5.34 -0.63 7.45
CA ALA A 92 4.41 -0.45 6.35
C ALA A 92 3.43 0.70 6.63
N GLU A 93 3.25 1.58 5.63
CA GLU A 93 2.32 2.70 5.71
C GLU A 93 1.19 2.64 4.64
N GLY A 94 1.00 1.48 3.98
CA GLY A 94 -0.06 1.25 3.00
C GLY A 94 0.28 1.67 1.56
N LEU A 95 1.55 1.92 1.28
CA LEU A 95 2.09 2.24 -0.05
C LEU A 95 3.23 1.27 -0.37
N ALA A 96 3.27 0.74 -1.60
CA ALA A 96 4.35 -0.14 -2.03
C ALA A 96 5.71 0.56 -1.91
N PHE A 97 6.72 -0.15 -1.40
CA PHE A 97 8.09 0.32 -1.15
C PHE A 97 8.25 1.40 -0.07
N SER A 98 7.18 2.06 0.34
CA SER A 98 7.19 3.15 1.31
C SER A 98 7.28 2.65 2.74
N VAL A 99 8.02 3.36 3.58
CA VAL A 99 8.06 3.12 5.03
C VAL A 99 7.69 4.39 5.79
N ALA A 100 7.11 4.20 6.97
CA ALA A 100 6.75 5.30 7.85
C ALA A 100 7.97 6.19 8.18
N PRO A 101 7.76 7.48 8.45
CA PRO A 101 8.84 8.39 8.89
C PRO A 101 9.60 7.83 10.10
N GLY A 102 10.92 7.99 10.09
CA GLY A 102 11.80 7.49 11.16
C GLY A 102 12.19 6.01 11.05
N VAL A 103 11.61 5.26 10.13
CA VAL A 103 11.97 3.88 9.86
C VAL A 103 13.22 3.81 8.98
N ARG A 104 14.14 2.89 9.32
CA ARG A 104 15.32 2.61 8.49
C ARG A 104 14.90 2.15 7.10
N LEU A 105 15.55 2.69 6.06
CA LEU A 105 15.25 2.36 4.67
C LEU A 105 15.48 0.87 4.38
N PRO A 106 14.47 0.14 3.89
CA PRO A 106 14.64 -1.22 3.41
C PRO A 106 15.54 -1.29 2.16
N PRO A 107 16.19 -2.44 1.87
CA PRO A 107 17.15 -2.55 0.77
C PRO A 107 16.58 -2.14 -0.59
N SER A 108 15.34 -2.54 -0.92
CA SER A 108 14.71 -2.17 -2.20
C SER A 108 14.54 -0.66 -2.34
N LEU A 109 14.08 0.02 -1.30
CA LEU A 109 13.90 1.47 -1.31
C LEU A 109 15.26 2.20 -1.37
N GLN A 110 16.28 1.68 -0.68
CA GLN A 110 17.65 2.20 -0.80
C GLN A 110 18.15 2.12 -2.25
N ASN A 111 17.87 1.02 -2.96
CA ASN A 111 18.27 0.86 -4.35
C ASN A 111 17.55 1.83 -5.27
N ILE A 112 16.25 2.07 -5.05
CA ILE A 112 15.48 3.09 -5.79
C ILE A 112 16.14 4.48 -5.62
N PHE A 113 16.41 4.88 -4.40
CA PHE A 113 17.03 6.19 -4.14
C PHE A 113 18.45 6.31 -4.68
N LYS A 114 19.26 5.24 -4.59
CA LYS A 114 20.60 5.21 -5.20
C LYS A 114 20.53 5.39 -6.71
N GLU A 115 19.57 4.74 -7.37
CA GLU A 115 19.39 4.87 -8.80
C GLU A 115 18.94 6.28 -9.20
N MET A 116 18.00 6.86 -8.46
CA MET A 116 17.58 8.25 -8.67
C MET A 116 18.75 9.24 -8.49
N GLN A 117 19.60 9.02 -7.49
CA GLN A 117 20.80 9.83 -7.28
C GLN A 117 21.78 9.68 -8.45
N ARG A 118 22.00 8.45 -8.91
CA ARG A 118 22.93 8.15 -10.00
C ARG A 118 22.46 8.71 -11.34
N ASP A 119 21.17 8.56 -11.67
CA ASP A 119 20.60 8.88 -12.98
C ASP A 119 20.18 10.37 -13.09
N LEU A 120 19.54 10.87 -12.04
CA LEU A 120 18.91 12.19 -12.05
C LEU A 120 19.66 13.25 -11.19
N GLY A 121 20.70 12.86 -10.47
CA GLY A 121 21.38 13.74 -9.52
C GLY A 121 20.54 14.15 -8.31
N VAL A 122 19.40 13.46 -8.09
CA VAL A 122 18.52 13.75 -6.94
C VAL A 122 19.23 13.37 -5.65
N PRO A 123 19.32 14.27 -4.65
CA PRO A 123 19.99 13.94 -3.40
C PRO A 123 19.27 12.80 -2.66
N PHE A 124 20.05 11.94 -2.01
CA PHE A 124 19.51 10.89 -1.15
C PHE A 124 18.67 11.54 -0.04
N PRO A 125 17.46 11.02 0.26
CA PRO A 125 16.59 11.63 1.26
C PRO A 125 17.29 11.66 2.62
N PRO A 126 17.19 12.78 3.36
CA PRO A 126 17.76 12.87 4.70
C PRO A 126 17.05 11.90 5.65
N PHE A 127 17.83 11.14 6.43
CA PHE A 127 17.31 10.32 7.52
C PHE A 127 17.39 11.12 8.84
N PRO A 128 16.44 11.06 9.75
CA PRO A 128 15.22 10.22 9.74
C PRO A 128 13.99 10.84 9.05
N ASN A 129 14.04 12.08 8.60
CA ASN A 129 12.88 12.79 8.05
C ASN A 129 13.25 13.56 6.76
N PRO A 130 12.52 13.38 5.65
CA PRO A 130 11.34 12.56 5.44
C PRO A 130 11.61 11.06 5.39
N GLY A 131 12.89 10.63 5.39
CA GLY A 131 13.28 9.22 5.37
C GLY A 131 12.74 8.50 4.13
N GLY A 132 12.07 7.35 4.34
CA GLY A 132 11.58 6.49 3.27
C GLY A 132 10.10 6.65 2.93
N SER A 133 9.40 7.69 3.40
CA SER A 133 8.00 7.88 3.06
C SER A 133 7.84 8.44 1.64
N LEU A 134 7.06 7.71 0.82
CA LEU A 134 6.74 8.04 -0.57
C LEU A 134 5.35 8.69 -0.72
N VAL A 135 4.76 9.18 0.36
CA VAL A 135 3.44 9.84 0.35
C VAL A 135 3.37 10.97 -0.69
N LYS A 136 4.45 11.76 -0.82
CA LYS A 136 4.51 12.82 -1.83
C LYS A 136 4.44 12.29 -3.26
N TRP A 137 4.97 11.09 -3.52
CA TRP A 137 4.84 10.47 -4.85
C TRP A 137 3.39 10.08 -5.11
N ALA A 138 2.73 9.44 -4.14
CA ALA A 138 1.33 9.08 -4.25
C ALA A 138 0.44 10.31 -4.53
N GLN A 139 0.64 11.40 -3.79
CA GLN A 139 -0.07 12.66 -3.98
C GLN A 139 0.20 13.33 -5.33
N ASN A 140 1.28 12.96 -6.02
CA ASN A 140 1.64 13.46 -7.35
C ASN A 140 1.35 12.46 -8.48
N GLY A 141 0.46 11.50 -8.25
CA GLY A 141 -0.04 10.59 -9.27
C GLY A 141 0.77 9.31 -9.48
N VAL A 142 1.61 8.94 -8.52
CA VAL A 142 2.28 7.62 -8.52
C VAL A 142 1.46 6.65 -7.68
N LEU A 143 0.74 5.73 -8.32
CA LEU A 143 0.01 4.66 -7.64
C LEU A 143 1.01 3.59 -7.17
N LEU A 144 1.34 3.63 -5.88
CA LEU A 144 2.26 2.71 -5.21
C LEU A 144 1.47 1.52 -4.64
N LEU A 145 1.21 0.52 -5.49
CA LEU A 145 0.27 -0.55 -5.21
C LEU A 145 1.00 -1.89 -4.95
N ASN A 146 0.82 -2.49 -3.77
CA ASN A 146 1.16 -3.88 -3.56
C ASN A 146 0.06 -4.78 -4.15
N THR A 147 0.40 -5.97 -4.62
CA THR A 147 -0.59 -6.94 -5.11
C THR A 147 -1.34 -7.61 -3.98
N CYS A 148 -0.71 -7.81 -2.82
CA CYS A 148 -1.33 -8.19 -1.55
C CYS A 148 -1.26 -7.00 -0.60
N LEU A 149 -2.38 -6.59 0.02
CA LEU A 149 -2.46 -5.32 0.74
C LEU A 149 -2.31 -5.44 2.27
N THR A 150 -2.22 -6.66 2.79
CA THR A 150 -1.98 -6.91 4.22
C THR A 150 -1.00 -8.05 4.43
N VAL A 151 -0.38 -8.07 5.61
CA VAL A 151 0.59 -9.09 6.01
C VAL A 151 0.60 -9.23 7.54
N GLU A 152 0.89 -10.41 8.08
CA GLU A 152 1.11 -10.59 9.52
C GLU A 152 2.54 -10.26 9.92
N GLU A 153 2.72 -9.81 11.16
CA GLU A 153 4.03 -9.50 11.75
C GLU A 153 5.01 -10.68 11.60
N GLY A 154 6.18 -10.39 11.04
CA GLY A 154 7.25 -11.38 10.87
C GLY A 154 7.02 -12.42 9.77
N GLN A 155 5.88 -12.44 9.07
CA GLN A 155 5.49 -13.50 8.14
C GLN A 155 5.25 -12.96 6.72
N ALA A 156 6.32 -12.79 5.94
CA ALA A 156 6.22 -12.35 4.55
C ALA A 156 5.23 -13.24 3.77
N ALA A 157 4.42 -12.62 2.91
CA ALA A 157 3.43 -13.24 2.05
C ALA A 157 2.33 -14.06 2.78
N SER A 158 2.15 -13.88 4.10
CA SER A 158 1.16 -14.64 4.90
C SER A 158 -0.28 -14.48 4.41
N HIS A 159 -0.61 -13.36 3.76
CA HIS A 159 -1.94 -13.10 3.20
C HIS A 159 -2.02 -13.27 1.67
N ALA A 160 -0.98 -13.79 1.04
CA ALA A 160 -1.01 -14.09 -0.39
C ALA A 160 -2.12 -15.13 -0.72
N GLY A 161 -2.84 -14.92 -1.81
CA GLY A 161 -3.94 -15.80 -2.24
C GLY A 161 -5.20 -15.75 -1.36
N LYS A 162 -5.31 -14.77 -0.45
CA LYS A 162 -6.50 -14.61 0.39
C LYS A 162 -7.59 -13.73 -0.24
N GLY A 163 -7.30 -13.15 -1.42
CA GLY A 163 -8.28 -12.41 -2.22
C GLY A 163 -7.86 -10.98 -2.58
N TRP A 164 -6.83 -10.41 -1.95
CA TRP A 164 -6.35 -9.07 -2.28
C TRP A 164 -5.99 -8.92 -3.75
N GLU A 165 -5.40 -9.97 -4.34
CA GLU A 165 -4.94 -9.97 -5.73
C GLU A 165 -6.07 -9.70 -6.73
N LEU A 166 -7.31 -10.13 -6.44
CA LEU A 166 -8.46 -9.85 -7.31
C LEU A 166 -8.82 -8.36 -7.29
N LEU A 167 -8.76 -7.71 -6.13
CA LEU A 167 -8.98 -6.27 -6.03
C LEU A 167 -7.88 -5.51 -6.79
N THR A 168 -6.62 -5.85 -6.52
CA THR A 168 -5.49 -5.13 -7.11
C THR A 168 -5.36 -5.37 -8.62
N ASP A 169 -5.73 -6.56 -9.11
CA ASP A 169 -5.84 -6.85 -10.55
C ASP A 169 -6.97 -6.03 -11.20
N ALA A 170 -8.10 -5.84 -10.52
CA ALA A 170 -9.17 -4.97 -11.00
C ALA A 170 -8.73 -3.50 -11.05
N VAL A 171 -7.98 -3.03 -10.05
CA VAL A 171 -7.37 -1.68 -10.04
C VAL A 171 -6.40 -1.50 -11.21
N ILE A 172 -5.51 -2.48 -11.46
CA ILE A 172 -4.55 -2.44 -12.57
C ILE A 172 -5.28 -2.34 -13.91
N ARG A 173 -6.30 -3.19 -14.14
CA ARG A 173 -7.10 -3.15 -15.38
C ARG A 173 -7.82 -1.82 -15.54
N HIS A 174 -8.47 -1.32 -14.50
CA HIS A 174 -9.18 -0.04 -14.55
C HIS A 174 -8.25 1.11 -14.98
N VAL A 175 -7.02 1.15 -14.47
CA VAL A 175 -6.02 2.15 -14.88
C VAL A 175 -5.53 1.90 -16.30
N ALA A 176 -5.31 0.63 -16.69
CA ALA A 176 -4.76 0.26 -17.99
C ALA A 176 -5.76 0.47 -19.14
N GLU A 177 -7.06 0.34 -18.86
CA GLU A 177 -8.15 0.54 -19.81
C GLU A 177 -8.62 2.00 -19.93
N GLY A 178 -8.07 2.89 -19.10
CA GLY A 178 -8.41 4.31 -19.12
C GLY A 178 -7.86 5.05 -20.36
N ASP A 179 -8.51 6.14 -20.74
CA ASP A 179 -8.18 6.92 -21.95
C ASP A 179 -6.85 7.70 -21.86
N ARG A 180 -6.21 7.73 -20.70
CA ARG A 180 -4.98 8.49 -20.49
C ARG A 180 -3.76 7.57 -20.47
N PRO A 181 -2.63 8.02 -21.06
CA PRO A 181 -1.40 7.25 -21.01
C PRO A 181 -0.88 7.17 -19.57
N VAL A 182 -0.61 5.94 -19.10
CA VAL A 182 -0.04 5.65 -17.79
C VAL A 182 1.19 4.77 -17.96
N VAL A 183 2.26 5.08 -17.21
CA VAL A 183 3.49 4.27 -17.20
C VAL A 183 3.37 3.19 -16.11
N PHE A 184 3.56 1.93 -16.50
CA PHE A 184 3.61 0.81 -15.55
C PHE A 184 5.07 0.37 -15.35
N MET A 185 5.56 0.49 -14.12
CA MET A 185 6.89 0.05 -13.72
C MET A 185 6.80 -1.31 -13.01
N LEU A 186 7.22 -2.37 -13.71
CA LEU A 186 7.10 -3.77 -13.27
C LEU A 186 8.48 -4.29 -12.85
N TRP A 187 8.86 -4.06 -11.61
CA TRP A 187 10.15 -4.46 -11.07
C TRP A 187 10.11 -5.88 -10.51
N GLY A 188 10.87 -6.77 -11.16
CA GLY A 188 10.98 -8.18 -10.78
C GLY A 188 9.85 -9.07 -11.33
N SER A 189 10.05 -10.38 -11.24
CA SER A 189 9.17 -11.39 -11.85
C SER A 189 7.73 -11.33 -11.32
N HIS A 190 7.55 -11.04 -10.03
CA HIS A 190 6.22 -10.93 -9.42
C HIS A 190 5.39 -9.81 -10.07
N ALA A 191 5.93 -8.59 -10.16
CA ALA A 191 5.24 -7.48 -10.84
C ALA A 191 5.05 -7.76 -12.34
N GLN A 192 6.04 -8.36 -13.01
CA GLN A 192 5.98 -8.72 -14.43
C GLN A 192 4.88 -9.75 -14.73
N SER A 193 4.48 -10.61 -13.78
CA SER A 193 3.35 -11.52 -13.95
C SER A 193 2.03 -10.80 -14.21
N LYS A 194 1.92 -9.53 -13.84
CA LYS A 194 0.75 -8.67 -14.08
C LYS A 194 0.72 -8.03 -15.48
N ARG A 195 1.76 -8.25 -16.30
CA ARG A 195 1.87 -7.69 -17.66
C ARG A 195 0.67 -8.02 -18.55
N ALA A 196 0.05 -9.20 -18.34
CA ALA A 196 -1.11 -9.64 -19.11
C ALA A 196 -2.37 -8.75 -18.91
N PHE A 197 -2.43 -7.94 -17.86
CA PHE A 197 -3.52 -7.01 -17.60
C PHE A 197 -3.30 -5.61 -18.20
N ILE A 198 -2.12 -5.39 -18.80
CA ILE A 198 -1.70 -4.09 -19.36
C ILE A 198 -1.62 -4.26 -20.87
N PRO A 199 -2.37 -3.48 -21.67
CA PRO A 199 -2.41 -3.55 -23.13
C PRO A 199 -1.06 -3.29 -23.80
#